data_12f3530c32b28fb2dce7a1adbf714bbb
#
_entry.id   12f3530c32b28fb2dce7a1adbf714bbb
#
_cell.length_a   1.000
_cell.length_b   1.000
_cell.length_c   1.000
_cell.angle_alpha   90.00
_cell.angle_beta   90.00
_cell.angle_gamma   90.00
#
_symmetry.space_group_name_H-M   'P 1'
#
loop_
_entity.id
_entity.type
_entity.pdbx_description
1 polymer ?
#
loop_
_entity_poly.entity_id
_entity_poly.type
_entity_poly.pdbx_seq_one_letter_code
_entity_poly.pdbx_strand_id
1 'polypeptide(L)'
;MKLNKILKNAFLVTVACLVLSACATSKKSGQMQGDVYTGNDTVEYLASGVPDRVFFATNESVLTTASRETLRKQATWLRKNSKITIVLEGHADERGTREYNLALGERRANAAKDYLMTYGISSDRISVLSYGKERPVDSGSNPLAWSKNRRSVTVKAN
;
A
#
# COMPACT_ATOMS: atom_id res chain seq x y z
N MET A 1 18.15 28.43 -58.45
CA MET A 1 18.79 27.50 -57.48
C MET A 1 18.69 27.96 -56.02
N LYS A 2 17.82 28.91 -55.66
CA LYS A 2 17.63 29.37 -54.27
C LYS A 2 16.29 28.97 -53.61
N LEU A 3 15.31 28.50 -54.38
CA LEU A 3 13.98 28.15 -53.88
C LEU A 3 13.94 26.82 -53.14
N ASN A 4 14.77 25.85 -53.52
CA ASN A 4 14.81 24.51 -52.92
C ASN A 4 15.43 24.46 -51.48
N LYS A 5 16.22 25.49 -51.10
CA LYS A 5 16.79 25.56 -49.75
C LYS A 5 15.76 26.05 -48.70
N ILE A 6 14.86 26.95 -49.15
CA ILE A 6 13.82 27.53 -48.25
C ILE A 6 12.75 26.47 -47.97
N LEU A 7 12.37 25.64 -48.96
CA LEU A 7 11.39 24.57 -48.74
C LEU A 7 11.90 23.44 -47.80
N LYS A 8 13.21 23.10 -47.90
CA LYS A 8 13.81 22.09 -46.98
C LYS A 8 13.89 22.55 -45.53
N ASN A 9 14.17 23.83 -45.30
CA ASN A 9 14.23 24.38 -43.96
C ASN A 9 12.82 24.55 -43.31
N ALA A 10 11.79 24.86 -44.13
CA ALA A 10 10.42 24.92 -43.65
C ALA A 10 9.87 23.54 -43.24
N PHE A 11 10.25 22.49 -43.95
CA PHE A 11 9.83 21.11 -43.64
C PHE A 11 10.53 20.55 -42.35
N LEU A 12 11.78 20.98 -42.11
CA LEU A 12 12.52 20.54 -40.90
C LEU A 12 11.98 21.19 -39.60
N VAL A 13 11.47 22.42 -39.69
CA VAL A 13 10.92 23.13 -38.53
C VAL A 13 9.53 22.63 -38.13
N THR A 14 8.73 22.18 -39.12
CA THR A 14 7.38 21.62 -38.82
C THR A 14 7.40 20.23 -38.20
N VAL A 15 8.46 19.43 -38.45
CA VAL A 15 8.62 18.10 -37.82
C VAL A 15 9.15 18.19 -36.39
N ALA A 16 9.89 19.25 -36.06
CA ALA A 16 10.43 19.44 -34.71
C ALA A 16 9.38 19.90 -33.64
N CYS A 17 8.23 20.44 -34.09
CA CYS A 17 7.19 20.93 -33.17
C CYS A 17 6.12 19.88 -32.75
N LEU A 18 6.19 18.64 -33.25
CA LEU A 18 5.19 17.60 -33.02
C LEU A 18 5.58 16.58 -31.91
N VAL A 19 6.72 16.76 -31.25
CA VAL A 19 7.18 15.84 -30.18
C VAL A 19 7.12 16.43 -28.77
N LEU A 20 6.47 17.56 -28.55
CA LEU A 20 6.36 18.22 -27.25
C LEU A 20 4.92 18.33 -26.78
N SER A 21 4.20 17.21 -26.73
CA SER A 21 2.92 17.19 -26.02
C SER A 21 2.55 15.78 -25.59
N ALA A 22 3.26 15.25 -24.63
CA ALA A 22 2.79 14.10 -23.83
C ALA A 22 3.50 14.07 -22.47
N CYS A 23 3.53 15.18 -21.73
CA CYS A 23 3.58 15.11 -20.27
C CYS A 23 2.13 15.04 -19.77
N ALA A 24 1.46 13.92 -20.03
CA ALA A 24 0.33 13.53 -19.23
C ALA A 24 0.88 13.19 -17.85
N THR A 25 0.70 14.08 -16.90
CA THR A 25 0.79 13.76 -15.47
C THR A 25 -0.26 12.69 -15.20
N SER A 26 0.13 11.43 -15.37
CA SER A 26 -0.64 10.29 -14.92
C SER A 26 -0.75 10.43 -13.40
N LYS A 27 -1.91 10.92 -12.92
CA LYS A 27 -2.31 10.67 -11.54
C LYS A 27 -2.27 9.16 -11.40
N LYS A 28 -1.30 8.65 -10.64
CA LYS A 28 -1.24 7.24 -10.27
C LYS A 28 -2.49 6.94 -9.45
N SER A 29 -3.57 6.56 -10.14
CA SER A 29 -4.69 5.90 -9.49
C SER A 29 -4.15 4.63 -8.87
N GLY A 30 -4.50 4.37 -7.61
CA GLY A 30 -4.06 3.19 -6.88
C GLY A 30 -4.24 1.94 -7.74
N GLN A 31 -3.13 1.26 -8.03
CA GLN A 31 -3.16 0.06 -8.86
C GLN A 31 -3.51 -1.14 -8.00
N MET A 32 -4.43 -1.95 -8.49
CA MET A 32 -4.72 -3.27 -7.93
C MET A 32 -3.90 -4.32 -8.68
N GLN A 33 -3.23 -5.20 -7.95
CA GLN A 33 -2.64 -6.41 -8.50
C GLN A 33 -3.55 -7.58 -8.12
N GLY A 34 -4.38 -8.02 -9.06
CA GLY A 34 -5.50 -8.89 -8.74
C GLY A 34 -6.55 -8.15 -7.92
N ASP A 35 -6.97 -8.69 -6.77
CA ASP A 35 -7.88 -8.05 -5.82
C ASP A 35 -7.16 -7.36 -4.65
N VAL A 36 -5.82 -7.27 -4.70
CA VAL A 36 -5.00 -6.61 -3.67
C VAL A 36 -4.71 -5.16 -4.06
N TYR A 37 -5.00 -4.25 -3.15
CA TYR A 37 -4.63 -2.85 -3.29
C TYR A 37 -3.11 -2.67 -3.16
N THR A 38 -2.48 -2.02 -4.12
CA THR A 38 -1.03 -1.79 -4.12
C THR A 38 -0.62 -0.42 -3.55
N GLY A 39 -1.61 0.39 -3.17
CA GLY A 39 -1.57 1.58 -2.34
C GLY A 39 -0.42 2.55 -2.47
N ASN A 40 -0.44 3.41 -3.49
CA ASN A 40 0.50 4.52 -3.55
C ASN A 40 -0.15 5.89 -3.26
N ASP A 41 -1.46 5.95 -3.12
CA ASP A 41 -2.23 7.19 -2.99
C ASP A 41 -2.69 7.52 -1.56
N THR A 42 -2.59 6.56 -0.64
CA THR A 42 -2.96 6.73 0.78
C THR A 42 -1.85 6.23 1.71
N VAL A 43 -0.60 6.56 1.39
CA VAL A 43 0.53 6.07 2.20
C VAL A 43 0.63 6.93 3.45
N GLU A 44 0.14 6.40 4.55
CA GLU A 44 0.54 6.84 5.86
C GLU A 44 1.85 6.13 6.24
N TYR A 45 2.66 6.78 7.04
CA TYR A 45 4.00 6.31 7.35
C TYR A 45 4.15 6.03 8.86
N LEU A 46 4.68 4.87 9.18
CA LEU A 46 5.19 4.56 10.51
C LEU A 46 6.36 5.49 10.87
N ALA A 47 7.19 5.78 9.87
CA ALA A 47 8.28 6.76 9.91
C ALA A 47 8.58 7.20 8.48
N SER A 48 9.39 8.25 8.31
CA SER A 48 9.77 8.75 6.98
C SER A 48 10.28 7.63 6.07
N GLY A 49 9.60 7.41 4.94
CA GLY A 49 9.90 6.36 3.97
C GLY A 49 9.56 4.92 4.39
N VAL A 50 8.90 4.72 5.55
CA VAL A 50 8.47 3.41 6.05
C VAL A 50 6.94 3.36 6.08
N PRO A 51 6.28 2.75 5.08
CA PRO A 51 4.83 2.62 5.08
C PRO A 51 4.33 1.88 6.31
N ASP A 52 3.17 2.30 6.84
CA ASP A 52 2.60 1.74 8.07
C ASP A 52 1.68 0.54 7.84
N ARG A 53 1.23 0.30 6.61
CA ARG A 53 0.19 -0.70 6.32
C ARG A 53 0.54 -1.67 5.23
N VAL A 54 -0.08 -2.84 5.29
CA VAL A 54 -0.03 -3.91 4.28
C VAL A 54 -1.44 -4.36 3.92
N PHE A 55 -1.61 -4.86 2.69
CA PHE A 55 -2.91 -5.21 2.13
C PHE A 55 -3.02 -6.70 1.82
N PHE A 56 -4.27 -7.18 1.80
CA PHE A 56 -4.61 -8.60 1.63
C PHE A 56 -5.67 -8.81 0.55
N ALA A 57 -5.64 -10.02 -0.02
CA ALA A 57 -6.70 -10.50 -0.91
C ALA A 57 -8.01 -10.76 -0.16
N THR A 58 -9.09 -10.93 -0.92
CA THR A 58 -10.42 -11.27 -0.38
C THR A 58 -10.37 -12.56 0.42
N ASN A 59 -10.89 -12.53 1.65
CA ASN A 59 -10.94 -13.67 2.59
C ASN A 59 -9.57 -14.27 2.96
N GLU A 60 -8.46 -13.61 2.61
CA GLU A 60 -7.13 -14.11 2.90
C GLU A 60 -6.42 -13.30 3.99
N SER A 61 -5.47 -13.98 4.65
CA SER A 61 -4.48 -13.41 5.58
C SER A 61 -3.04 -13.70 5.13
N VAL A 62 -2.86 -14.21 3.91
CA VAL A 62 -1.54 -14.50 3.34
C VAL A 62 -0.88 -13.19 2.89
N LEU A 63 0.38 -13.00 3.29
CA LEU A 63 1.17 -11.83 2.90
C LEU A 63 1.63 -11.93 1.45
N THR A 64 1.31 -10.91 0.66
CA THR A 64 1.84 -10.75 -0.71
C THR A 64 3.32 -10.38 -0.70
N THR A 65 3.99 -10.44 -1.85
CA THR A 65 5.37 -9.98 -2.00
C THR A 65 5.51 -8.50 -1.60
N ALA A 66 4.60 -7.63 -2.05
CA ALA A 66 4.60 -6.21 -1.70
C ALA A 66 4.40 -5.99 -0.18
N SER A 67 3.49 -6.75 0.45
CA SER A 67 3.29 -6.72 1.90
C SER A 67 4.54 -7.12 2.67
N ARG A 68 5.25 -8.17 2.21
CA ARG A 68 6.51 -8.62 2.83
C ARG A 68 7.62 -7.57 2.69
N GLU A 69 7.71 -6.88 1.55
CA GLU A 69 8.67 -5.79 1.37
C GLU A 69 8.40 -4.62 2.31
N THR A 70 7.15 -4.23 2.48
CA THR A 70 6.76 -3.21 3.45
C THR A 70 7.13 -3.61 4.88
N LEU A 71 6.76 -4.82 5.31
CA LEU A 71 7.09 -5.32 6.65
C LEU A 71 8.61 -5.43 6.86
N ARG A 72 9.40 -5.73 5.83
CA ARG A 72 10.86 -5.73 5.92
C ARG A 72 11.43 -4.34 6.21
N LYS A 73 10.86 -3.29 5.58
CA LYS A 73 11.22 -1.90 5.89
C LYS A 73 10.85 -1.55 7.32
N GLN A 74 9.65 -1.94 7.78
CA GLN A 74 9.21 -1.76 9.15
C GLN A 74 10.12 -2.49 10.15
N ALA A 75 10.47 -3.75 9.90
CA ALA A 75 11.39 -4.53 10.73
C ALA A 75 12.76 -3.87 10.83
N THR A 76 13.30 -3.37 9.72
CA THR A 76 14.57 -2.65 9.70
C THR A 76 14.53 -1.39 10.56
N TRP A 77 13.44 -0.63 10.48
CA TRP A 77 13.26 0.55 11.30
C TRP A 77 13.06 0.20 12.79
N LEU A 78 12.23 -0.81 13.12
CA LEU A 78 11.98 -1.26 14.48
C LEU A 78 13.24 -1.80 15.17
N ARG A 79 14.15 -2.44 14.44
CA ARG A 79 15.46 -2.87 15.00
C ARG A 79 16.34 -1.69 15.39
N LYS A 80 16.32 -0.61 14.60
CA LYS A 80 17.03 0.63 14.93
C LYS A 80 16.39 1.39 16.09
N ASN A 81 15.09 1.18 16.32
CA ASN A 81 14.32 1.86 17.36
C ASN A 81 13.81 0.83 18.40
N SER A 82 14.74 0.19 19.10
CA SER A 82 14.47 -0.96 19.97
C SER A 82 13.50 -0.69 21.13
N LYS A 83 13.37 0.55 21.57
CA LYS A 83 12.47 0.96 22.67
C LYS A 83 11.00 1.10 22.24
N ILE A 84 10.73 1.18 20.92
CA ILE A 84 9.38 1.38 20.42
C ILE A 84 8.62 0.06 20.45
N THR A 85 7.43 0.08 21.02
CA THR A 85 6.41 -0.97 20.91
C THR A 85 5.37 -0.58 19.89
N ILE A 86 4.70 -1.56 19.32
CA ILE A 86 3.71 -1.37 18.26
C ILE A 86 2.44 -2.15 18.53
N VAL A 87 1.34 -1.67 17.97
CA VAL A 87 0.08 -2.41 17.81
C VAL A 87 -0.11 -2.71 16.32
N LEU A 88 -0.40 -3.94 16.00
CA LEU A 88 -0.83 -4.36 14.66
C LEU A 88 -2.35 -4.41 14.64
N GLU A 89 -2.96 -3.47 13.94
CA GLU A 89 -4.41 -3.38 13.80
C GLU A 89 -4.85 -4.14 12.56
N GLY A 90 -5.75 -5.12 12.72
CA GLY A 90 -6.28 -5.92 11.62
C GLY A 90 -7.67 -5.44 11.19
N HIS A 91 -7.86 -5.33 9.88
CA HIS A 91 -9.10 -4.84 9.28
C HIS A 91 -9.59 -5.74 8.16
N ALA A 92 -10.89 -5.71 7.91
CA ALA A 92 -11.58 -6.40 6.83
C ALA A 92 -12.45 -5.43 6.03
N ASP A 93 -12.91 -5.86 4.86
CA ASP A 93 -13.96 -5.15 4.13
C ASP A 93 -15.36 -5.40 4.76
N GLU A 94 -16.37 -4.70 4.28
CA GLU A 94 -17.72 -4.73 4.86
C GLU A 94 -18.47 -6.07 4.72
N ARG A 95 -18.04 -6.95 3.80
CA ARG A 95 -18.74 -8.17 3.44
C ARG A 95 -18.58 -9.26 4.51
N GLY A 96 -19.66 -9.98 4.78
CA GLY A 96 -19.68 -11.04 5.80
C GLY A 96 -20.11 -10.57 7.19
N THR A 97 -20.17 -11.51 8.13
CA THR A 97 -20.60 -11.23 9.52
C THR A 97 -19.54 -10.45 10.29
N ARG A 98 -19.95 -9.83 11.38
CA ARG A 98 -19.06 -9.09 12.28
C ARG A 98 -18.01 -10.01 12.91
N GLU A 99 -18.45 -11.14 13.41
CA GLU A 99 -17.61 -12.13 14.11
C GLU A 99 -16.55 -12.70 13.14
N TYR A 100 -16.97 -13.07 11.92
CA TYR A 100 -16.05 -13.55 10.90
C TYR A 100 -14.97 -12.52 10.58
N ASN A 101 -15.35 -11.25 10.40
CA ASN A 101 -14.42 -10.18 10.05
C ASN A 101 -13.49 -9.81 11.20
N LEU A 102 -13.94 -9.90 12.46
CA LEU A 102 -13.06 -9.75 13.63
C LEU A 102 -11.98 -10.83 13.62
N ALA A 103 -12.36 -12.09 13.44
CA ALA A 103 -11.41 -13.20 13.35
C ALA A 103 -10.47 -13.07 12.14
N LEU A 104 -10.97 -12.61 10.97
CA LEU A 104 -10.14 -12.39 9.79
C LEU A 104 -9.13 -11.25 10.00
N GLY A 105 -9.56 -10.14 10.61
CA GLY A 105 -8.68 -9.03 10.95
C GLY A 105 -7.57 -9.48 11.92
N GLU A 106 -7.91 -10.27 12.92
CA GLU A 106 -6.94 -10.84 13.86
C GLU A 106 -5.91 -11.74 13.12
N ARG A 107 -6.34 -12.63 12.24
CA ARG A 107 -5.43 -13.47 11.43
C ARG A 107 -4.48 -12.62 10.57
N ARG A 108 -4.95 -11.51 9.98
CA ARG A 108 -4.14 -10.57 9.20
C ARG A 108 -3.08 -9.88 10.04
N ALA A 109 -3.45 -9.40 11.21
CA ALA A 109 -2.51 -8.78 12.14
C ALA A 109 -1.48 -9.79 12.66
N ASN A 110 -1.90 -11.02 12.98
CA ASN A 110 -0.98 -12.09 13.38
C ASN A 110 -0.01 -12.48 12.25
N ALA A 111 -0.45 -12.55 10.99
CA ALA A 111 0.44 -12.80 9.86
C ALA A 111 1.54 -11.73 9.74
N ALA A 112 1.21 -10.46 9.97
CA ALA A 112 2.19 -9.38 10.01
C ALA A 112 3.13 -9.51 11.23
N LYS A 113 2.60 -9.85 12.41
CA LYS A 113 3.39 -10.11 13.63
C LYS A 113 4.41 -11.22 13.42
N ASP A 114 3.94 -12.37 12.94
CA ASP A 114 4.80 -13.53 12.71
C ASP A 114 5.94 -13.18 11.74
N TYR A 115 5.63 -12.44 10.68
CA TYR A 115 6.65 -11.99 9.74
C TYR A 115 7.67 -11.03 10.37
N LEU A 116 7.25 -10.06 11.19
CA LEU A 116 8.15 -9.17 11.91
C LEU A 116 9.05 -9.95 12.88
N MET A 117 8.51 -10.97 13.54
CA MET A 117 9.26 -11.83 14.46
C MET A 117 10.35 -12.63 13.73
N THR A 118 10.13 -13.09 12.48
CA THR A 118 11.19 -13.73 11.67
C THR A 118 12.35 -12.79 11.36
N TYR A 119 12.15 -11.47 11.45
CA TYR A 119 13.19 -10.44 11.33
C TYR A 119 13.76 -9.98 12.67
N GLY A 120 13.52 -10.73 13.75
CA GLY A 120 14.11 -10.50 15.07
C GLY A 120 13.41 -9.42 15.91
N ILE A 121 12.15 -9.05 15.57
CA ILE A 121 11.37 -8.21 16.48
C ILE A 121 10.75 -9.08 17.54
N SER A 122 11.02 -8.77 18.81
CA SER A 122 10.54 -9.56 19.95
C SER A 122 9.01 -9.43 20.10
N SER A 123 8.34 -10.54 20.47
CA SER A 123 6.88 -10.60 20.54
C SER A 123 6.28 -9.71 21.62
N ASP A 124 7.02 -9.41 22.70
CA ASP A 124 6.64 -8.48 23.77
C ASP A 124 6.53 -7.02 23.32
N ARG A 125 7.13 -6.70 22.17
CA ARG A 125 7.03 -5.39 21.53
C ARG A 125 5.84 -5.26 20.57
N ILE A 126 5.08 -6.34 20.34
CA ILE A 126 4.03 -6.39 19.32
C ILE A 126 2.71 -6.86 19.95
N SER A 127 1.78 -5.96 20.05
CA SER A 127 0.38 -6.27 20.37
C SER A 127 -0.45 -6.41 19.11
N VAL A 128 -1.50 -7.23 19.16
CA VAL A 128 -2.44 -7.44 18.04
C VAL A 128 -3.82 -6.98 18.49
N LEU A 129 -4.51 -6.27 17.59
CA LEU A 129 -5.89 -5.82 17.79
C LEU A 129 -6.64 -5.95 16.47
N SER A 130 -7.84 -6.52 16.51
CA SER A 130 -8.72 -6.57 15.35
C SER A 130 -9.89 -5.60 15.51
N TYR A 131 -10.13 -4.82 14.48
CA TYR A 131 -11.35 -4.02 14.32
C TYR A 131 -12.33 -4.67 13.34
N GLY A 132 -11.95 -5.79 12.70
CA GLY A 132 -12.78 -6.41 11.69
C GLY A 132 -13.19 -5.39 10.63
N LYS A 133 -14.50 -5.23 10.40
CA LYS A 133 -15.06 -4.27 9.44
C LYS A 133 -15.51 -2.93 10.05
N GLU A 134 -15.31 -2.74 11.36
CA GLU A 134 -15.88 -1.61 12.12
C GLU A 134 -15.15 -0.27 11.88
N ARG A 135 -13.94 -0.30 11.33
CA ARG A 135 -13.13 0.89 11.03
C ARG A 135 -12.66 0.91 9.57
N PRO A 136 -13.57 1.13 8.61
CA PRO A 136 -13.18 1.26 7.20
C PRO A 136 -12.36 2.55 6.99
N VAL A 137 -11.35 2.49 6.11
CA VAL A 137 -10.63 3.65 5.61
C VAL A 137 -11.35 4.27 4.40
N ASP A 138 -12.12 3.46 3.69
CA ASP A 138 -12.96 3.87 2.58
C ASP A 138 -14.36 3.27 2.79
N SER A 139 -15.39 4.12 2.94
CA SER A 139 -16.77 3.71 3.20
C SER A 139 -17.55 3.31 1.93
N GLY A 140 -16.91 3.33 0.77
CA GLY A 140 -17.55 2.94 -0.49
C GLY A 140 -17.82 1.43 -0.56
N SER A 141 -18.97 1.07 -1.14
CA SER A 141 -19.35 -0.33 -1.40
C SER A 141 -18.97 -0.74 -2.83
N ASN A 142 -17.67 -0.83 -3.07
CA ASN A 142 -17.12 -1.19 -4.37
C ASN A 142 -15.77 -1.92 -4.23
N PRO A 143 -15.29 -2.63 -5.28
CA PRO A 143 -14.05 -3.41 -5.21
C PRO A 143 -12.82 -2.61 -4.78
N LEU A 144 -12.69 -1.35 -5.17
CA LEU A 144 -11.57 -0.49 -4.79
C LEU A 144 -11.63 -0.16 -3.28
N ALA A 145 -12.78 0.26 -2.75
CA ALA A 145 -12.95 0.54 -1.33
C ALA A 145 -12.70 -0.72 -0.48
N TRP A 146 -13.24 -1.87 -0.90
CA TRP A 146 -13.00 -3.14 -0.22
C TRP A 146 -11.52 -3.51 -0.18
N SER A 147 -10.79 -3.30 -1.27
CA SER A 147 -9.35 -3.61 -1.32
C SER A 147 -8.52 -2.73 -0.38
N LYS A 148 -8.88 -1.46 -0.20
CA LYS A 148 -8.25 -0.54 0.76
C LYS A 148 -8.55 -0.93 2.21
N ASN A 149 -9.75 -1.48 2.45
CA ASN A 149 -10.19 -1.90 3.79
C ASN A 149 -9.53 -3.20 4.25
N ARG A 150 -9.16 -4.10 3.33
CA ARG A 150 -8.46 -5.36 3.63
C ARG A 150 -6.98 -5.11 3.95
N ARG A 151 -6.68 -4.68 5.17
CA ARG A 151 -5.35 -4.24 5.57
C ARG A 151 -4.96 -4.66 6.99
N SER A 152 -3.67 -4.60 7.26
CA SER A 152 -3.14 -4.50 8.63
C SER A 152 -2.31 -3.24 8.75
N VAL A 153 -2.49 -2.49 9.83
CA VAL A 153 -1.83 -1.21 10.10
C VAL A 153 -0.90 -1.37 11.30
N THR A 154 0.32 -0.88 11.18
CA THR A 154 1.30 -0.83 12.26
C THR A 154 1.26 0.54 12.92
N VAL A 155 0.84 0.60 14.17
CA VAL A 155 0.71 1.82 14.97
C VAL A 155 1.72 1.80 16.10
N LYS A 156 2.37 2.92 16.38
CA LYS A 156 3.22 3.03 17.60
C LYS A 156 2.32 2.98 18.82
N ALA A 157 2.64 2.12 19.77
CA ALA A 157 2.03 2.18 21.08
C ALA A 157 2.66 3.34 21.86
N ASN A 158 1.80 4.19 22.43
CA ASN A 158 2.22 5.30 23.29
C ASN A 158 2.57 4.79 24.69
#